data_e6fdb77a0037c616a9bd37540bebaea4
#
_entry.id   e6fdb77a0037c616a9bd37540bebaea4
#
_cell.length_a   1.000
_cell.length_b   1.000
_cell.length_c   1.000
_cell.angle_alpha   90.00
_cell.angle_beta   90.00
_cell.angle_gamma   90.00
#
_symmetry.space_group_name_H-M   'P 1'
#
loop_
_entity.id
_entity.type
_entity.pdbx_description
1 polymer ?
#
loop_
_entity_poly.entity_id
_entity_poly.type
_entity_poly.pdbx_seq_one_letter_code
_entity_poly.pdbx_strand_id
1 'polypeptide(L)'
;MPQNKPNPLQHVVMIVKENHSFDNYFGTFPGALGAKMVHSANPPSSDPDHRHGAWLTRDKTSVRMQFIEKDIPDYFAYARQFVLCDRYFTDVAGPSTPNHLMLIAAASPIIDNPPRYRLPVGTPLYNLPSLPMSLEKKGLTWRNYGGYAFDFIQDLHGKPQFKSEQFAQDAAAGNLPHVSWVYAPHDASEHPADPIDKSSNPLIGNVTHGMAWTVAQVDAIVKGGLWPKSVIFITWDDWGG
;
A
#
# COMPACT_ATOMS: atom_id res chain seq x y z
N MET A 1 -11.54 -26.61 -30.00
CA MET A 1 -11.70 -25.73 -28.81
C MET A 1 -10.30 -25.45 -28.26
N PRO A 2 -9.90 -24.22 -27.98
CA PRO A 2 -8.61 -23.97 -27.36
C PRO A 2 -8.60 -24.68 -26.01
N GLN A 3 -7.59 -25.51 -25.77
CA GLN A 3 -7.38 -26.11 -24.46
C GLN A 3 -7.23 -24.97 -23.43
N ASN A 4 -8.12 -24.95 -22.47
CA ASN A 4 -7.99 -24.05 -21.30
C ASN A 4 -6.66 -24.40 -20.58
N LYS A 5 -5.58 -23.71 -20.91
CA LYS A 5 -4.36 -23.83 -20.12
C LYS A 5 -4.72 -23.41 -18.68
N PRO A 6 -4.35 -24.19 -17.66
CA PRO A 6 -4.63 -23.79 -16.30
C PRO A 6 -3.97 -22.42 -16.02
N ASN A 7 -4.67 -21.54 -15.32
CA ASN A 7 -4.13 -20.25 -14.91
C ASN A 7 -2.86 -20.50 -14.08
N PRO A 8 -1.69 -20.01 -14.50
CA PRO A 8 -0.47 -20.23 -13.75
C PRO A 8 -0.45 -19.48 -12.42
N LEU A 9 -1.29 -18.45 -12.28
CA LEU A 9 -1.31 -17.59 -11.07
C LEU A 9 -2.01 -18.31 -9.93
N GLN A 10 -1.30 -18.43 -8.82
CA GLN A 10 -1.76 -19.03 -7.56
C GLN A 10 -1.79 -18.02 -6.41
N HIS A 11 -1.00 -16.96 -6.51
CA HIS A 11 -0.85 -15.97 -5.46
C HIS A 11 -1.03 -14.55 -6.01
N VAL A 12 -1.82 -13.75 -5.32
CA VAL A 12 -1.97 -12.31 -5.52
C VAL A 12 -1.43 -11.62 -4.28
N VAL A 13 -0.45 -10.76 -4.43
CA VAL A 13 0.17 -10.01 -3.33
C VAL A 13 -0.03 -8.52 -3.57
N MET A 14 -0.64 -7.84 -2.62
CA MET A 14 -0.81 -6.38 -2.62
C MET A 14 0.07 -5.79 -1.53
N ILE A 15 1.15 -5.14 -1.91
CA ILE A 15 2.03 -4.37 -1.00
C ILE A 15 1.51 -2.94 -0.98
N VAL A 16 1.07 -2.50 0.19
CA VAL A 16 0.47 -1.19 0.40
C VAL A 16 1.42 -0.32 1.20
N LYS A 17 1.73 0.84 0.65
CA LYS A 17 2.58 1.87 1.23
C LYS A 17 1.71 3.10 1.57
N GLU A 18 2.30 4.08 2.22
CA GLU A 18 1.55 5.21 2.79
C GLU A 18 1.89 6.54 2.11
N ASN A 19 0.85 7.28 1.83
CA ASN A 19 0.74 8.70 1.61
C ASN A 19 1.65 9.31 0.54
N HIS A 20 1.77 8.67 -0.63
CA HIS A 20 2.44 9.28 -1.79
C HIS A 20 1.66 9.06 -3.08
N SER A 21 1.71 10.06 -3.96
CA SER A 21 1.09 9.98 -5.28
C SER A 21 2.04 9.39 -6.32
N PHE A 22 1.50 9.04 -7.48
CA PHE A 22 2.29 8.66 -8.64
C PHE A 22 3.34 9.72 -8.98
N ASP A 23 2.98 10.99 -8.98
CA ASP A 23 3.87 12.10 -9.33
C ASP A 23 5.00 12.30 -8.31
N ASN A 24 4.80 11.96 -7.05
CA ASN A 24 5.87 12.00 -6.05
C ASN A 24 7.02 11.04 -6.39
N TYR A 25 6.73 9.91 -7.04
CA TYR A 25 7.71 8.84 -7.32
C TYR A 25 8.11 8.79 -8.79
N PHE A 26 7.16 8.85 -9.70
CA PHE A 26 7.36 8.56 -11.11
C PHE A 26 7.04 9.73 -12.03
N GLY A 27 6.83 10.93 -11.48
CA GLY A 27 6.52 12.12 -12.27
C GLY A 27 7.61 12.49 -13.31
N THR A 28 8.86 12.02 -13.11
CA THR A 28 9.96 12.17 -14.07
C THR A 28 10.28 10.90 -14.85
N PHE A 29 9.51 9.82 -14.67
CA PHE A 29 9.78 8.56 -15.37
C PHE A 29 9.58 8.73 -16.88
N PRO A 30 10.54 8.34 -17.74
CA PRO A 30 10.46 8.58 -19.18
C PRO A 30 9.23 7.90 -19.82
N GLY A 31 8.39 8.68 -20.48
CA GLY A 31 7.21 8.20 -21.18
C GLY A 31 5.96 8.04 -20.31
N ALA A 32 6.04 8.23 -19.01
CA ALA A 32 4.88 8.22 -18.13
C ALA A 32 4.10 9.52 -18.19
N LEU A 33 2.80 9.44 -17.92
CA LEU A 33 1.93 10.60 -17.77
C LEU A 33 2.09 11.20 -16.36
N GLY A 34 3.19 11.88 -16.12
CA GLY A 34 3.53 12.45 -14.82
C GLY A 34 3.89 13.93 -14.89
N ALA A 35 3.84 14.60 -13.77
CA ALA A 35 4.25 15.99 -13.60
C ALA A 35 5.67 16.09 -13.02
N LYS A 36 6.47 17.03 -13.54
CA LYS A 36 7.77 17.35 -12.95
C LYS A 36 7.58 18.33 -11.80
N MET A 37 8.08 17.98 -10.64
CA MET A 37 7.99 18.76 -9.41
C MET A 37 9.37 19.05 -8.81
N VAL A 38 9.42 19.77 -7.71
CA VAL A 38 10.65 20.06 -6.97
C VAL A 38 11.15 18.80 -6.28
N HIS A 39 12.45 18.57 -6.29
CA HIS A 39 13.05 17.43 -5.58
C HIS A 39 12.81 17.53 -4.06
N SER A 40 12.28 16.48 -3.49
CA SER A 40 12.06 16.36 -2.05
C SER A 40 13.33 16.00 -1.30
N ALA A 41 13.43 16.48 -0.05
CA ALA A 41 14.34 15.85 0.91
C ALA A 41 13.89 14.40 1.20
N ASN A 42 14.81 13.56 1.64
CA ASN A 42 14.53 12.20 2.07
C ASN A 42 15.09 11.96 3.48
N PRO A 43 14.25 11.86 4.51
CA PRO A 43 12.78 11.94 4.49
C PRO A 43 12.25 13.35 4.18
N PRO A 44 10.98 13.49 3.76
CA PRO A 44 10.33 14.78 3.58
C PRO A 44 10.34 15.61 4.87
N SER A 45 10.32 16.94 4.76
CA SER A 45 10.40 17.84 5.93
C SER A 45 9.12 17.87 6.77
N SER A 46 7.99 17.55 6.17
CA SER A 46 6.65 17.59 6.81
C SER A 46 5.73 16.54 6.21
N ASP A 47 4.73 16.17 6.98
CA ASP A 47 3.58 15.41 6.54
C ASP A 47 2.48 16.40 6.10
N PRO A 48 2.03 16.39 4.84
CA PRO A 48 0.92 17.23 4.41
C PRO A 48 -0.42 16.70 4.93
N ASP A 49 -1.42 17.56 5.01
CA ASP A 49 -2.78 17.17 5.38
C ASP A 49 -3.43 16.36 4.26
N HIS A 50 -3.77 15.11 4.52
CA HIS A 50 -4.39 14.18 3.56
C HIS A 50 -5.92 14.13 3.64
N ARG A 51 -6.56 14.90 4.53
CA ARG A 51 -8.01 14.91 4.67
C ARG A 51 -8.69 15.39 3.39
N HIS A 52 -9.95 15.00 3.22
CA HIS A 52 -10.76 15.42 2.07
C HIS A 52 -10.81 16.94 1.90
N GLY A 53 -10.91 17.69 2.99
CA GLY A 53 -10.87 19.16 2.95
C GLY A 53 -9.56 19.72 2.35
N ALA A 54 -8.42 19.11 2.66
CA ALA A 54 -7.13 19.48 2.09
C ALA A 54 -7.07 19.14 0.59
N TRP A 55 -7.61 18.00 0.18
CA TRP A 55 -7.74 17.64 -1.24
C TRP A 55 -8.56 18.69 -2.02
N LEU A 56 -9.67 19.16 -1.46
CA LEU A 56 -10.51 20.19 -2.09
C LEU A 56 -9.76 21.52 -2.29
N THR A 57 -8.95 21.91 -1.32
CA THR A 57 -8.16 23.15 -1.37
C THR A 57 -6.83 22.96 -2.09
N ARG A 58 -6.35 21.70 -2.16
CA ARG A 58 -5.07 21.29 -2.75
C ARG A 58 -3.95 22.20 -2.28
N ASP A 59 -3.59 22.07 -1.03
CA ASP A 59 -2.38 22.76 -0.57
C ASP A 59 -1.18 22.30 -1.38
N LYS A 60 -0.58 23.26 -2.00
CA LYS A 60 0.06 23.13 -3.29
C LYS A 60 1.56 23.00 -3.16
N THR A 61 2.10 23.06 -1.96
CA THR A 61 3.55 23.09 -1.75
C THR A 61 4.10 21.70 -1.41
N SER A 62 3.47 20.99 -0.51
CA SER A 62 3.94 19.68 -0.06
C SER A 62 3.68 18.57 -1.08
N VAL A 63 2.50 18.57 -1.69
CA VAL A 63 2.12 17.61 -2.73
C VAL A 63 2.83 17.84 -4.08
N ARG A 64 3.67 18.85 -4.20
CA ARG A 64 4.45 19.18 -5.41
C ARG A 64 5.92 18.81 -5.30
N MET A 65 6.30 18.05 -4.33
CA MET A 65 7.65 17.55 -4.18
C MET A 65 7.72 16.11 -4.69
N GLN A 66 8.86 15.73 -5.26
CA GLN A 66 9.05 14.39 -5.79
C GLN A 66 10.44 13.86 -5.49
N PHE A 67 10.50 12.55 -5.46
CA PHE A 67 11.76 11.82 -5.41
C PHE A 67 12.27 11.57 -6.83
N ILE A 68 13.55 11.35 -6.96
CA ILE A 68 14.19 11.04 -8.24
C ILE A 68 14.73 9.61 -8.22
N GLU A 69 15.13 9.09 -9.36
CA GLU A 69 15.67 7.74 -9.47
C GLU A 69 16.80 7.45 -8.48
N LYS A 70 17.62 8.44 -8.14
CA LYS A 70 18.73 8.28 -7.17
C LYS A 70 18.21 7.96 -5.75
N ASP A 71 17.04 8.42 -5.38
CA ASP A 71 16.44 8.18 -4.06
C ASP A 71 15.79 6.81 -3.98
N ILE A 72 15.21 6.35 -5.10
CA ILE A 72 14.38 5.15 -5.22
C ILE A 72 14.75 4.30 -6.45
N PRO A 73 16.02 3.89 -6.60
CA PRO A 73 16.53 3.25 -7.82
C PRO A 73 15.81 1.92 -8.14
N ASP A 74 15.45 1.13 -7.14
CA ASP A 74 14.83 -0.17 -7.37
C ASP A 74 13.37 -0.03 -7.86
N TYR A 75 12.63 0.96 -7.39
CA TYR A 75 11.30 1.25 -7.94
C TYR A 75 11.39 1.67 -9.41
N PHE A 76 12.40 2.46 -9.80
CA PHE A 76 12.64 2.78 -11.21
C PHE A 76 13.06 1.55 -12.01
N ALA A 77 13.85 0.66 -11.44
CA ALA A 77 14.20 -0.61 -12.08
C ALA A 77 12.98 -1.50 -12.30
N TYR A 78 12.08 -1.60 -11.32
CA TYR A 78 10.81 -2.31 -11.47
C TYR A 78 9.93 -1.67 -12.55
N ALA A 79 9.80 -0.35 -12.56
CA ALA A 79 9.02 0.37 -13.56
C ALA A 79 9.54 0.16 -15.00
N ARG A 80 10.84 -0.06 -15.18
CA ARG A 80 11.44 -0.38 -16.50
C ARG A 80 11.22 -1.83 -16.92
N GLN A 81 11.09 -2.75 -15.98
CA GLN A 81 11.03 -4.20 -16.26
C GLN A 81 9.60 -4.74 -16.26
N PHE A 82 8.71 -4.09 -15.55
CA PHE A 82 7.33 -4.54 -15.35
C PHE A 82 6.33 -3.46 -15.77
N VAL A 83 5.09 -3.59 -15.36
CA VAL A 83 4.03 -2.64 -15.70
C VAL A 83 4.03 -1.47 -14.73
N LEU A 84 4.20 -0.25 -15.24
CA LEU A 84 3.98 0.99 -14.50
C LEU A 84 2.59 1.55 -14.87
N CYS A 85 1.71 1.67 -13.87
CA CYS A 85 0.34 2.15 -14.05
C CYS A 85 0.28 3.67 -13.82
N ASP A 86 0.46 4.47 -14.87
CA ASP A 86 0.47 5.94 -14.81
C ASP A 86 -0.92 6.60 -14.81
N ARG A 87 -1.99 5.77 -14.80
CA ARG A 87 -3.39 6.19 -14.73
C ARG A 87 -4.14 5.42 -13.63
N TYR A 88 -3.46 5.07 -12.58
CA TYR A 88 -4.05 4.46 -11.39
C TYR A 88 -4.32 5.57 -10.36
N PHE A 89 -5.54 5.64 -9.85
CA PHE A 89 -5.99 6.68 -8.94
C PHE A 89 -6.60 6.06 -7.69
N THR A 90 -6.58 6.81 -6.59
CA THR A 90 -7.34 6.46 -5.39
C THR A 90 -8.84 6.65 -5.64
N ASP A 91 -9.66 5.78 -5.06
CA ASP A 91 -11.12 5.85 -5.23
C ASP A 91 -11.76 6.93 -4.37
N VAL A 92 -11.14 7.24 -3.22
CA VAL A 92 -11.60 8.28 -2.30
C VAL A 92 -10.57 9.41 -2.26
N ALA A 93 -11.03 10.63 -2.54
CA ALA A 93 -10.23 11.84 -2.40
C ALA A 93 -10.11 12.23 -0.90
N GLY A 94 -9.40 11.41 -0.15
CA GLY A 94 -9.27 11.50 1.30
C GLY A 94 -8.08 10.66 1.79
N PRO A 95 -7.91 10.57 3.10
CA PRO A 95 -6.76 9.91 3.73
C PRO A 95 -6.84 8.37 3.69
N SER A 96 -5.94 7.72 4.43
CA SER A 96 -5.65 6.29 4.34
C SER A 96 -6.86 5.38 4.62
N THR A 97 -7.62 5.58 5.71
CA THR A 97 -8.65 4.62 6.11
C THR A 97 -9.73 4.37 5.04
N PRO A 98 -10.36 5.41 4.45
CA PRO A 98 -11.34 5.19 3.37
C PRO A 98 -10.74 4.45 2.18
N ASN A 99 -9.50 4.72 1.80
CA ASN A 99 -8.83 4.05 0.68
C ASN A 99 -8.40 2.61 1.02
N HIS A 100 -7.99 2.33 2.27
CA HIS A 100 -7.81 0.96 2.73
C HIS A 100 -9.10 0.14 2.67
N LEU A 101 -10.25 0.74 3.04
CA LEU A 101 -11.55 0.08 2.90
C LEU A 101 -11.88 -0.23 1.43
N MET A 102 -11.53 0.67 0.49
CA MET A 102 -11.68 0.42 -0.94
C MET A 102 -10.84 -0.78 -1.41
N LEU A 103 -9.59 -0.91 -0.93
CA LEU A 103 -8.72 -2.06 -1.25
C LEU A 103 -9.24 -3.41 -0.72
N ILE A 104 -10.07 -3.39 0.32
CA ILE A 104 -10.59 -4.59 0.98
C ILE A 104 -12.00 -4.92 0.51
N ALA A 105 -12.86 -3.90 0.34
CA ALA A 105 -14.29 -4.06 0.15
C ALA A 105 -14.85 -3.39 -1.13
N ALA A 106 -14.01 -2.69 -1.91
CA ALA A 106 -14.42 -1.85 -3.02
C ALA A 106 -15.54 -0.85 -2.63
N ALA A 107 -15.59 -0.47 -1.37
CA ALA A 107 -16.55 0.48 -0.81
C ALA A 107 -15.99 1.12 0.46
N SER A 108 -16.29 2.41 0.66
CA SER A 108 -16.01 3.12 1.90
C SER A 108 -17.23 3.95 2.31
N PRO A 109 -17.74 3.81 3.55
CA PRO A 109 -18.81 4.64 4.06
C PRO A 109 -18.32 5.97 4.63
N ILE A 110 -17.02 6.21 4.63
CA ILE A 110 -16.36 7.41 5.15
C ILE A 110 -15.45 8.02 4.10
N ILE A 111 -15.19 9.31 4.19
CA ILE A 111 -14.31 10.07 3.30
C ILE A 111 -13.07 10.61 4.03
N ASP A 112 -13.06 10.55 5.35
CA ASP A 112 -11.94 10.95 6.21
C ASP A 112 -11.65 9.84 7.23
N ASN A 113 -10.46 9.90 7.83
CA ASN A 113 -10.09 8.95 8.86
C ASN A 113 -11.01 9.09 10.08
N PRO A 114 -11.41 7.98 10.70
CA PRO A 114 -12.06 8.05 12.00
C PRO A 114 -11.09 8.68 13.01
N PRO A 115 -11.60 9.27 14.11
CA PRO A 115 -10.77 9.97 15.10
C PRO A 115 -9.67 9.10 15.73
N ARG A 116 -9.75 7.79 15.56
CA ARG A 116 -8.76 6.82 16.04
C ARG A 116 -8.62 5.69 15.02
N TYR A 117 -7.41 5.26 14.73
CA TYR A 117 -7.09 4.06 13.92
C TYR A 117 -7.56 2.74 14.57
N ARG A 118 -7.95 2.77 15.83
CA ARG A 118 -8.64 1.68 16.51
C ARG A 118 -10.01 2.16 16.90
N LEU A 119 -11.02 1.41 16.47
CA LEU A 119 -12.40 1.70 16.87
C LEU A 119 -12.52 1.59 18.40
N PRO A 120 -13.11 2.59 19.08
CA PRO A 120 -13.45 2.46 20.48
C PRO A 120 -14.37 1.25 20.69
N VAL A 121 -14.27 0.61 21.85
CA VAL A 121 -15.18 -0.48 22.23
C VAL A 121 -16.63 0.03 22.11
N GLY A 122 -17.47 -0.76 21.42
CA GLY A 122 -18.87 -0.42 21.18
C GLY A 122 -19.14 0.46 19.94
N THR A 123 -18.11 0.85 19.18
CA THR A 123 -18.33 1.52 17.89
C THR A 123 -18.94 0.53 16.89
N PRO A 124 -20.02 0.91 16.17
CA PRO A 124 -20.56 0.06 15.10
C PRO A 124 -19.52 -0.19 14.02
N LEU A 125 -19.37 -1.46 13.64
CA LEU A 125 -18.53 -1.86 12.53
C LEU A 125 -19.26 -1.62 11.20
N TYR A 126 -18.48 -1.45 10.13
CA TYR A 126 -19.07 -1.28 8.80
C TYR A 126 -19.56 -2.62 8.25
N ASN A 127 -20.82 -2.69 7.87
CA ASN A 127 -21.38 -3.84 7.16
C ASN A 127 -21.08 -3.69 5.65
N LEU A 128 -19.92 -4.17 5.23
CA LEU A 128 -19.45 -4.08 3.85
C LEU A 128 -19.20 -5.48 3.30
N PRO A 129 -19.66 -5.77 2.06
CA PRO A 129 -19.17 -6.95 1.35
C PRO A 129 -17.67 -6.80 1.11
N SER A 130 -16.91 -7.87 1.35
CA SER A 130 -15.46 -7.79 1.23
C SER A 130 -14.88 -8.88 0.34
N LEU A 131 -13.73 -8.59 -0.28
CA LEU A 131 -13.00 -9.57 -1.07
C LEU A 131 -12.56 -10.78 -0.23
N PRO A 132 -12.02 -10.64 1.00
CA PRO A 132 -11.69 -11.77 1.86
C PRO A 132 -12.85 -12.74 2.07
N MET A 133 -14.05 -12.23 2.37
CA MET A 133 -15.23 -13.08 2.54
C MET A 133 -15.69 -13.74 1.22
N SER A 134 -15.50 -13.06 0.11
CA SER A 134 -15.78 -13.62 -1.21
C SER A 134 -14.82 -14.75 -1.57
N LEU A 135 -13.55 -14.64 -1.19
CA LEU A 135 -12.53 -15.68 -1.33
C LEU A 135 -12.87 -16.92 -0.49
N GLU A 136 -13.21 -16.73 0.79
CA GLU A 136 -13.62 -17.84 1.67
C GLU A 136 -14.81 -18.63 1.11
N LYS A 137 -15.82 -17.93 0.57
CA LYS A 137 -16.97 -18.57 -0.09
C LYS A 137 -16.60 -19.43 -1.30
N LYS A 138 -15.42 -19.17 -1.88
CA LYS A 138 -14.86 -19.94 -3.02
C LYS A 138 -13.80 -20.94 -2.59
N GLY A 139 -13.58 -21.15 -1.30
CA GLY A 139 -12.55 -22.04 -0.77
C GLY A 139 -11.11 -21.53 -0.99
N LEU A 140 -10.94 -20.23 -1.26
CA LEU A 140 -9.66 -19.58 -1.43
C LEU A 140 -9.18 -18.98 -0.11
N THR A 141 -7.88 -19.06 0.14
CA THR A 141 -7.26 -18.56 1.37
C THR A 141 -6.73 -17.15 1.20
N TRP A 142 -6.71 -16.40 2.29
CA TRP A 142 -6.15 -15.06 2.34
C TRP A 142 -5.47 -14.78 3.67
N ARG A 143 -4.59 -13.78 3.70
CA ARG A 143 -3.99 -13.25 4.94
C ARG A 143 -3.86 -11.73 4.86
N ASN A 144 -4.07 -11.11 6.03
CA ASN A 144 -3.79 -9.71 6.29
C ASN A 144 -2.51 -9.60 7.10
N TYR A 145 -1.48 -8.97 6.54
CA TYR A 145 -0.21 -8.69 7.18
C TYR A 145 -0.12 -7.20 7.50
N GLY A 146 -0.52 -6.82 8.69
CA GLY A 146 -0.38 -5.46 9.23
C GLY A 146 -1.50 -4.46 8.92
N GLY A 147 -2.53 -4.84 8.15
CA GLY A 147 -3.61 -3.93 7.78
C GLY A 147 -4.65 -3.73 8.89
N TYR A 148 -4.73 -2.53 9.44
CA TYR A 148 -5.65 -2.19 10.54
C TYR A 148 -7.11 -2.06 10.11
N ALA A 149 -7.37 -1.66 8.86
CA ALA A 149 -8.73 -1.36 8.38
C ALA A 149 -9.63 -2.61 8.23
N PHE A 150 -9.05 -3.82 8.26
CA PHE A 150 -9.81 -5.06 8.32
C PHE A 150 -10.71 -5.12 9.56
N ASP A 151 -10.24 -4.60 10.69
CA ASP A 151 -11.02 -4.59 11.95
C ASP A 151 -12.23 -3.66 11.90
N PHE A 152 -12.34 -2.78 10.92
CA PHE A 152 -13.49 -1.90 10.77
C PHE A 152 -14.67 -2.56 10.05
N ILE A 153 -14.44 -3.70 9.38
CA ILE A 153 -15.45 -4.44 8.64
C ILE A 153 -16.02 -5.57 9.50
N GLN A 154 -17.33 -5.60 9.65
CA GLN A 154 -18.04 -6.49 10.57
C GLN A 154 -17.63 -7.97 10.44
N ASP A 155 -17.61 -8.49 9.20
CA ASP A 155 -17.32 -9.90 8.95
C ASP A 155 -15.82 -10.24 9.04
N LEU A 156 -14.95 -9.24 9.15
CA LEU A 156 -13.50 -9.40 9.26
C LEU A 156 -12.97 -9.10 10.67
N HIS A 157 -13.77 -8.41 11.48
CA HIS A 157 -13.42 -8.06 12.85
C HIS A 157 -13.08 -9.30 13.68
N GLY A 158 -11.93 -9.27 14.34
CA GLY A 158 -11.45 -10.37 15.15
C GLY A 158 -10.94 -11.60 14.38
N LYS A 159 -10.92 -11.58 13.03
CA LYS A 159 -10.21 -12.62 12.26
C LYS A 159 -8.70 -12.53 12.48
N PRO A 160 -7.95 -13.64 12.27
CA PRO A 160 -6.50 -13.66 12.48
C PRO A 160 -5.80 -12.58 11.67
N GLN A 161 -5.02 -11.76 12.36
CA GLN A 161 -4.14 -10.77 11.76
C GLN A 161 -2.68 -11.18 11.99
N PHE A 162 -1.85 -10.98 10.98
CA PHE A 162 -0.44 -11.29 11.01
C PHE A 162 0.37 -9.99 11.06
N LYS A 163 1.54 -10.02 11.66
CA LYS A 163 2.45 -8.88 11.61
C LYS A 163 3.06 -8.74 10.21
N SER A 164 3.37 -7.52 9.81
CA SER A 164 3.98 -7.24 8.50
C SER A 164 5.26 -8.07 8.26
N GLU A 165 6.08 -8.23 9.29
CA GLU A 165 7.37 -8.94 9.23
C GLU A 165 7.20 -10.45 8.97
N GLN A 166 6.04 -11.00 9.26
CA GLN A 166 5.75 -12.41 9.04
C GLN A 166 5.59 -12.74 7.56
N PHE A 167 5.23 -11.76 6.73
CA PHE A 167 5.04 -12.00 5.30
C PHE A 167 6.31 -12.54 4.62
N ALA A 168 7.46 -11.92 4.86
CA ALA A 168 8.72 -12.37 4.26
C ALA A 168 9.09 -13.80 4.69
N GLN A 169 8.78 -14.18 5.93
CA GLN A 169 9.02 -15.54 6.44
C GLN A 169 8.11 -16.55 5.73
N ASP A 170 6.82 -16.27 5.63
CA ASP A 170 5.84 -17.11 4.95
C ASP A 170 6.17 -17.24 3.45
N ALA A 171 6.52 -16.13 2.81
CA ALA A 171 6.90 -16.11 1.40
C ALA A 171 8.15 -16.95 1.12
N ALA A 172 9.23 -16.75 1.90
CA ALA A 172 10.46 -17.49 1.75
C ALA A 172 10.32 -19.01 2.05
N ALA A 173 9.35 -19.36 2.88
CA ALA A 173 8.98 -20.77 3.14
C ALA A 173 8.07 -21.37 2.06
N GLY A 174 7.67 -20.61 1.02
CA GLY A 174 6.74 -21.07 0.00
C GLY A 174 5.30 -21.21 0.49
N ASN A 175 4.91 -20.53 1.57
CA ASN A 175 3.65 -20.71 2.29
C ASN A 175 2.73 -19.49 2.22
N LEU A 176 2.57 -18.89 1.03
CA LEU A 176 1.61 -17.81 0.84
C LEU A 176 0.20 -18.33 0.58
N PRO A 177 -0.84 -17.61 1.05
CA PRO A 177 -2.23 -17.87 0.65
C PRO A 177 -2.47 -17.45 -0.80
N HIS A 178 -3.70 -17.65 -1.29
CA HIS A 178 -4.08 -17.19 -2.63
C HIS A 178 -4.04 -15.65 -2.73
N VAL A 179 -4.42 -14.93 -1.68
CA VAL A 179 -4.36 -13.45 -1.64
C VAL A 179 -3.72 -12.97 -0.36
N SER A 180 -2.74 -12.09 -0.47
CA SER A 180 -2.04 -11.44 0.63
C SER A 180 -2.19 -9.92 0.54
N TRP A 181 -2.69 -9.29 1.60
CA TRP A 181 -2.57 -7.85 1.82
C TRP A 181 -1.38 -7.62 2.74
N VAL A 182 -0.41 -6.84 2.30
CA VAL A 182 0.86 -6.63 2.98
C VAL A 182 1.07 -5.14 3.19
N TYR A 183 0.85 -4.70 4.41
CA TYR A 183 1.04 -3.30 4.80
C TYR A 183 2.41 -3.14 5.42
N ALA A 184 3.15 -2.15 4.96
CA ALA A 184 4.48 -1.89 5.51
C ALA A 184 4.39 -1.43 6.98
N PRO A 185 5.35 -1.82 7.84
CA PRO A 185 5.42 -1.26 9.18
C PRO A 185 5.73 0.24 9.12
N HIS A 186 5.40 0.97 10.18
CA HIS A 186 5.44 2.44 10.18
C HIS A 186 6.78 3.03 9.75
N ASP A 187 7.89 2.45 10.16
CA ASP A 187 9.24 2.89 9.78
C ASP A 187 9.62 2.60 8.33
N ALA A 188 8.92 1.67 7.67
CA ALA A 188 9.13 1.29 6.27
C ALA A 188 7.92 1.64 5.38
N SER A 189 6.88 2.26 5.92
CA SER A 189 5.66 2.61 5.18
C SER A 189 5.86 3.74 4.18
N GLU A 190 6.93 4.53 4.33
CA GLU A 190 7.24 5.76 3.59
C GLU A 190 6.33 6.94 3.97
N HIS A 191 5.39 6.74 4.91
CA HIS A 191 4.53 7.80 5.42
C HIS A 191 5.37 9.00 5.86
N PRO A 192 5.17 10.19 5.29
CA PRO A 192 5.86 11.39 5.75
C PRO A 192 5.59 11.61 7.23
N ALA A 193 6.61 11.83 8.03
CA ALA A 193 6.48 11.98 9.46
C ALA A 193 6.67 13.41 9.90
N ASP A 194 6.02 13.78 10.99
CA ASP A 194 6.29 15.05 11.63
C ASP A 194 7.72 15.06 12.27
N PRO A 195 8.24 16.24 12.66
CA PRO A 195 9.56 16.34 13.27
C PRO A 195 9.71 15.56 14.58
N ILE A 196 8.62 15.33 15.31
CA ILE A 196 8.64 14.58 16.57
C ILE A 196 8.88 13.09 16.28
N ASP A 197 8.14 12.52 15.31
CA ASP A 197 8.33 11.13 14.90
C ASP A 197 9.74 10.87 14.39
N LYS A 198 10.28 11.77 13.56
CA LYS A 198 11.65 11.68 13.04
C LYS A 198 12.72 11.75 14.11
N SER A 199 12.48 12.47 15.20
CA SER A 199 13.43 12.56 16.33
C SER A 199 13.53 11.23 17.10
N SER A 200 12.48 10.43 17.08
CA SER A 200 12.41 9.13 17.74
C SER A 200 12.92 7.98 16.85
N ASN A 201 12.67 8.05 15.53
CA ASN A 201 13.15 7.07 14.55
C ASN A 201 13.43 7.76 13.20
N PRO A 202 14.70 7.93 12.81
CA PRO A 202 15.07 8.61 11.56
C PRO A 202 14.70 7.84 10.29
N LEU A 203 14.25 6.60 10.40
CA LEU A 203 13.80 5.79 9.26
C LEU A 203 12.35 6.12 8.85
N ILE A 204 11.57 6.73 9.76
CA ILE A 204 10.19 7.12 9.44
C ILE A 204 10.18 8.17 8.32
N GLY A 205 9.38 7.94 7.30
CA GLY A 205 9.31 8.78 6.10
C GLY A 205 10.49 8.63 5.13
N ASN A 206 11.49 7.79 5.44
CA ASN A 206 12.62 7.56 4.55
C ASN A 206 12.21 6.60 3.41
N VAL A 207 12.02 7.15 2.22
CA VAL A 207 11.56 6.38 1.05
C VAL A 207 12.59 5.36 0.55
N THR A 208 13.90 5.62 0.72
CA THR A 208 14.94 4.64 0.37
C THR A 208 14.88 3.42 1.31
N HIS A 209 14.62 3.65 2.60
CA HIS A 209 14.40 2.55 3.55
C HIS A 209 13.14 1.78 3.24
N GLY A 210 12.02 2.47 2.97
CA GLY A 210 10.76 1.83 2.60
C GLY A 210 10.85 1.05 1.30
N MET A 211 11.56 1.56 0.29
CA MET A 211 11.86 0.83 -0.94
C MET A 211 12.67 -0.45 -0.65
N ALA A 212 13.72 -0.38 0.15
CA ALA A 212 14.52 -1.55 0.50
C ALA A 212 13.69 -2.62 1.21
N TRP A 213 12.76 -2.21 2.10
CA TRP A 213 11.80 -3.13 2.71
C TRP A 213 10.91 -3.79 1.65
N THR A 214 10.38 -3.04 0.70
CA THR A 214 9.53 -3.56 -0.39
C THR A 214 10.28 -4.59 -1.24
N VAL A 215 11.52 -4.28 -1.62
CA VAL A 215 12.40 -5.21 -2.36
C VAL A 215 12.60 -6.51 -1.57
N ALA A 216 12.83 -6.43 -0.27
CA ALA A 216 12.99 -7.61 0.57
C ALA A 216 11.73 -8.52 0.59
N GLN A 217 10.52 -7.94 0.50
CA GLN A 217 9.28 -8.72 0.36
C GLN A 217 9.23 -9.45 -0.99
N VAL A 218 9.58 -8.77 -2.07
CA VAL A 218 9.64 -9.37 -3.42
C VAL A 218 10.70 -10.47 -3.47
N ASP A 219 11.88 -10.24 -2.93
CA ASP A 219 12.95 -11.23 -2.85
C ASP A 219 12.54 -12.48 -2.05
N ALA A 220 11.75 -12.33 -1.01
CA ALA A 220 11.23 -13.45 -0.24
C ALA A 220 10.31 -14.35 -1.08
N ILE A 221 9.47 -13.75 -1.95
CA ILE A 221 8.64 -14.49 -2.92
C ILE A 221 9.51 -15.29 -3.90
N VAL A 222 10.59 -14.67 -4.39
CA VAL A 222 11.55 -15.33 -5.30
C VAL A 222 12.24 -16.49 -4.59
N LYS A 223 12.76 -16.27 -3.37
CA LYS A 223 13.42 -17.31 -2.55
C LYS A 223 12.54 -18.50 -2.24
N GLY A 224 11.23 -18.26 -2.01
CA GLY A 224 10.26 -19.33 -1.78
C GLY A 224 9.82 -20.07 -3.03
N GLY A 225 10.35 -19.73 -4.23
CA GLY A 225 9.98 -20.36 -5.50
C GLY A 225 8.56 -20.01 -5.98
N LEU A 226 7.95 -18.96 -5.44
CA LEU A 226 6.59 -18.56 -5.74
C LEU A 226 6.49 -17.58 -6.92
N TRP A 227 7.61 -16.98 -7.33
CA TRP A 227 7.67 -15.95 -8.39
C TRP A 227 6.89 -16.33 -9.66
N PRO A 228 7.07 -17.52 -10.28
CA PRO A 228 6.38 -17.85 -11.52
C PRO A 228 4.86 -18.00 -11.39
N LYS A 229 4.35 -18.00 -10.15
CA LYS A 229 2.94 -18.24 -9.82
C LYS A 229 2.26 -17.05 -9.17
N SER A 230 2.98 -15.93 -9.05
CA SER A 230 2.54 -14.74 -8.32
C SER A 230 2.30 -13.56 -9.25
N VAL A 231 1.31 -12.74 -8.90
CA VAL A 231 1.22 -11.35 -9.35
C VAL A 231 1.38 -10.45 -8.13
N ILE A 232 2.19 -9.41 -8.25
CA ILE A 232 2.51 -8.49 -7.17
C ILE A 232 2.07 -7.08 -7.60
N PHE A 233 1.24 -6.45 -6.78
CA PHE A 233 0.88 -5.05 -6.88
C PHE A 233 1.61 -4.28 -5.79
N ILE A 234 2.31 -3.21 -6.16
CA ILE A 234 2.92 -2.25 -5.22
C ILE A 234 2.17 -0.95 -5.43
N THR A 235 1.53 -0.44 -4.39
CA THR A 235 0.71 0.76 -4.45
C THR A 235 0.84 1.58 -3.19
N TRP A 236 0.51 2.86 -3.30
CA TRP A 236 0.33 3.78 -2.17
C TRP A 236 -1.16 4.01 -1.99
N ASP A 237 -1.58 4.29 -0.77
CA ASP A 237 -2.98 4.20 -0.36
C ASP A 237 -3.79 5.45 -0.69
N ASP A 238 -3.18 6.65 -0.65
CA ASP A 238 -3.93 7.89 -0.85
C ASP A 238 -3.31 8.86 -1.89
N TRP A 239 -3.82 10.08 -1.94
CA TRP A 239 -3.59 11.03 -3.01
C TRP A 239 -2.32 11.87 -2.86
N GLY A 240 -1.64 11.77 -1.77
CA GLY A 240 -0.47 12.58 -1.70
C GLY A 240 0.32 12.64 -0.43
N GLY A 241 1.55 13.10 -0.53
CA GLY A 241 2.53 13.29 0.50
C GLY A 241 3.63 14.23 0.10
#